data_d861988ac958d059ae8737958ab15946
#
_entry.id   d861988ac958d059ae8737958ab15946
#
_cell.length_a   1.000
_cell.length_b   1.000
_cell.length_c   1.000
_cell.angle_alpha   90.00
_cell.angle_beta   90.00
_cell.angle_gamma   90.00
#
_symmetry.space_group_name_H-M   'P 1'
#
loop_
_entity.id
_entity.type
_entity.pdbx_description
1 polymer ?
#
loop_
_entity_poly.entity_id
_entity_poly.type
_entity_poly.pdbx_seq_one_letter_code
_entity_poly.pdbx_strand_id
1 'polypeptide(L)'
;MTAPTFNLERLIRANVAQFKPYSSARDEFKDFHEDMVFLDANENPFENGVNRYPDPQQLTLKQHLSSLKRVPVDQILLGNGSDEVLDLLFRAFCEPKQDNVITLPPTYGMYGVLAATNDIANREV
;
A
#
# COMPACT_ATOMS: atom_id res chain seq x y z
N MET A 1 -16.30 30.82 -2.83
CA MET A 1 -14.96 30.32 -2.53
C MET A 1 -14.86 28.92 -3.12
N THR A 2 -14.07 28.73 -4.16
CA THR A 2 -13.79 27.40 -4.70
C THR A 2 -12.95 26.63 -3.68
N ALA A 3 -13.39 25.44 -3.31
CA ALA A 3 -12.58 24.57 -2.45
C ALA A 3 -11.18 24.38 -3.07
N PRO A 4 -10.11 24.40 -2.27
CA PRO A 4 -8.78 24.15 -2.80
C PRO A 4 -8.74 22.79 -3.48
N THR A 5 -8.28 22.76 -4.72
CA THR A 5 -8.17 21.52 -5.49
C THR A 5 -7.12 20.64 -4.77
N PHE A 6 -7.53 19.45 -4.35
CA PHE A 6 -6.61 18.48 -3.77
C PHE A 6 -5.54 18.13 -4.80
N ASN A 7 -4.28 18.26 -4.43
CA ASN A 7 -3.14 17.91 -5.28
C ASN A 7 -2.22 16.94 -4.54
N LEU A 8 -2.28 15.68 -4.92
CA LEU A 8 -1.50 14.60 -4.33
C LEU A 8 0.02 14.81 -4.50
N GLU A 9 0.44 15.33 -5.64
CA GLU A 9 1.88 15.56 -5.94
C GLU A 9 2.55 16.51 -4.97
N ARG A 10 1.77 17.40 -4.35
CA ARG A 10 2.28 18.35 -3.33
C ARG A 10 2.41 17.72 -1.94
N LEU A 11 1.77 16.59 -1.71
CA LEU A 11 1.74 15.92 -0.41
C LEU A 11 2.70 14.74 -0.34
N ILE A 12 2.94 14.10 -1.48
CA ILE A 12 3.81 12.93 -1.53
C ILE A 12 5.28 13.35 -1.44
N ARG A 13 6.07 12.59 -0.69
CA ARG A 13 7.52 12.80 -0.60
C ARG A 13 8.18 12.71 -1.97
N ALA A 14 9.15 13.57 -2.26
CA ALA A 14 9.78 13.67 -3.56
C ALA A 14 10.45 12.36 -4.02
N ASN A 15 11.08 11.63 -3.12
CA ASN A 15 11.68 10.33 -3.41
C ASN A 15 10.62 9.28 -3.75
N VAL A 16 9.46 9.30 -3.08
CA VAL A 16 8.35 8.38 -3.35
C VAL A 16 7.68 8.70 -4.68
N ALA A 17 7.50 9.98 -5.01
CA ALA A 17 6.96 10.41 -6.31
C ALA A 17 7.81 9.94 -7.50
N GLN A 18 9.12 9.76 -7.30
CA GLN A 18 10.06 9.30 -8.32
C GLN A 18 10.27 7.78 -8.32
N PHE A 19 9.63 7.07 -7.40
CA PHE A 19 9.80 5.63 -7.25
C PHE A 19 9.28 4.90 -8.49
N LYS A 20 10.10 4.02 -9.04
CA LYS A 20 9.65 3.06 -10.05
C LYS A 20 9.21 1.82 -9.32
N PRO A 21 7.92 1.44 -9.41
CA PRO A 21 7.45 0.21 -8.80
C PRO A 21 8.26 -0.99 -9.33
N TYR A 22 8.49 -1.95 -8.46
CA TYR A 22 9.01 -3.24 -8.91
C TYR A 22 7.95 -3.91 -9.79
N SER A 23 8.37 -4.39 -10.96
CA SER A 23 7.55 -5.21 -11.84
C SER A 23 8.18 -6.60 -11.89
N SER A 24 7.39 -7.61 -11.60
CA SER A 24 7.82 -9.00 -11.78
C SER A 24 7.67 -9.43 -13.24
N ALA A 25 8.40 -10.48 -13.66
CA ALA A 25 8.23 -11.06 -14.98
C ALA A 25 6.78 -11.48 -15.25
N ARG A 26 6.06 -11.91 -14.21
CA ARG A 26 4.65 -12.28 -14.28
C ARG A 26 3.72 -11.06 -14.48
N ASP A 27 4.05 -9.91 -13.93
CA ASP A 27 3.28 -8.67 -14.16
C ASP A 27 3.42 -8.16 -15.59
N GLU A 28 4.55 -8.40 -16.22
CA GLU A 28 4.84 -7.99 -17.60
C GLU A 28 4.20 -8.92 -18.64
N PHE A 29 3.95 -10.17 -18.25
CA PHE A 29 3.36 -11.17 -19.14
C PHE A 29 1.84 -11.22 -18.95
N LYS A 30 1.09 -10.97 -20.01
CA LYS A 30 -0.38 -10.87 -19.98
C LYS A 30 -1.11 -11.98 -20.75
N ASP A 31 -0.38 -12.75 -21.56
CA ASP A 31 -0.97 -13.77 -22.43
C ASP A 31 -0.91 -15.15 -21.76
N PHE A 32 -1.63 -15.31 -20.65
CA PHE A 32 -1.72 -16.58 -19.92
C PHE A 32 -2.60 -17.59 -20.65
N HIS A 33 -2.07 -18.82 -20.90
CA HIS A 33 -2.80 -19.96 -21.41
C HIS A 33 -2.78 -21.10 -20.38
N GLU A 34 -3.82 -21.91 -20.36
CA GLU A 34 -4.00 -23.01 -19.39
C GLU A 34 -2.84 -24.04 -19.39
N ASP A 35 -2.16 -24.21 -20.54
CA ASP A 35 -1.09 -25.20 -20.71
C ASP A 35 0.31 -24.65 -20.38
N MET A 36 0.44 -23.48 -19.80
CA MET A 36 1.74 -22.87 -19.53
C MET A 36 2.42 -23.44 -18.28
N VAL A 37 3.70 -23.72 -18.42
CA VAL A 37 4.57 -24.06 -17.28
C VAL A 37 5.33 -22.80 -16.85
N PHE A 38 5.06 -22.32 -15.65
CA PHE A 38 5.72 -21.15 -15.08
C PHE A 38 7.08 -21.54 -14.46
N LEU A 39 8.16 -20.92 -14.98
CA LEU A 39 9.53 -21.08 -14.48
C LEU A 39 10.12 -19.71 -14.07
N ASP A 40 9.28 -18.75 -13.85
CA ASP A 40 9.61 -17.33 -13.60
C ASP A 40 9.86 -17.01 -12.12
N ALA A 41 9.52 -17.92 -11.22
CA ALA A 41 9.60 -17.70 -9.79
C ALA A 41 10.01 -18.98 -9.02
N ASN A 42 10.57 -18.79 -7.83
CA ASN A 42 10.96 -19.89 -6.94
C ASN A 42 9.73 -20.38 -6.16
N GLU A 43 8.85 -21.08 -6.84
CA GLU A 43 7.62 -21.64 -6.28
C GLU A 43 7.77 -23.14 -5.98
N ASN A 44 7.00 -23.63 -5.00
CA ASN A 44 6.92 -25.06 -4.74
C ASN A 44 6.19 -25.75 -5.92
N PRO A 45 6.81 -26.73 -6.59
CA PRO A 45 6.19 -27.42 -7.72
C PRO A 45 5.05 -28.35 -7.32
N PHE A 46 4.95 -28.72 -6.03
CA PHE A 46 3.92 -29.64 -5.54
C PHE A 46 2.66 -28.89 -5.18
N GLU A 47 1.57 -29.24 -5.85
CA GLU A 47 0.28 -28.61 -5.65
C GLU A 47 -0.28 -28.90 -4.25
N ASN A 48 -0.56 -27.85 -3.49
CA ASN A 48 -1.14 -27.93 -2.13
C ASN A 48 -2.12 -26.79 -1.85
N GLY A 49 -2.56 -26.07 -2.89
CA GLY A 49 -3.49 -24.95 -2.81
C GLY A 49 -2.89 -23.62 -2.35
N VAL A 50 -1.62 -23.63 -1.87
CA VAL A 50 -0.90 -22.42 -1.42
C VAL A 50 0.57 -22.43 -1.87
N ASN A 51 0.89 -23.18 -2.90
CA ASN A 51 2.24 -23.38 -3.41
C ASN A 51 2.69 -22.29 -4.39
N ARG A 52 1.79 -21.43 -4.82
CA ARG A 52 2.07 -20.34 -5.75
C ARG A 52 2.14 -19.00 -5.02
N TYR A 53 2.94 -18.07 -5.52
CA TYR A 53 2.91 -16.70 -5.04
C TYR A 53 1.53 -16.09 -5.24
N PRO A 54 1.03 -15.35 -4.26
CA PRO A 54 -0.25 -14.66 -4.39
C PRO A 54 -0.18 -13.52 -5.41
N ASP A 55 -1.32 -13.14 -5.94
CA ASP A 55 -1.45 -11.92 -6.75
C ASP A 55 -1.01 -10.70 -5.92
N PRO A 56 0.08 -9.99 -6.30
CA PRO A 56 0.58 -8.84 -5.54
C PRO A 56 -0.39 -7.67 -5.55
N GLN A 57 -1.29 -7.61 -6.52
CA GLN A 57 -2.32 -6.57 -6.61
C GLN A 57 -3.62 -6.96 -5.89
N GLN A 58 -3.77 -8.21 -5.47
CA GLN A 58 -4.93 -8.73 -4.74
C GLN A 58 -6.27 -8.44 -5.44
N LEU A 59 -6.27 -8.52 -6.77
CA LEU A 59 -7.38 -8.07 -7.61
C LEU A 59 -8.71 -8.76 -7.28
N THR A 60 -8.70 -10.08 -7.11
CA THR A 60 -9.90 -10.84 -6.78
C THR A 60 -10.54 -10.35 -5.47
N LEU A 61 -9.73 -10.17 -4.42
CA LEU A 61 -10.21 -9.68 -3.12
C LEU A 61 -10.70 -8.23 -3.22
N LYS A 62 -9.96 -7.37 -3.94
CA LYS A 62 -10.37 -5.97 -4.16
C LYS A 62 -11.67 -5.87 -4.94
N GLN A 63 -11.93 -6.73 -5.93
CA GLN A 63 -13.19 -6.78 -6.67
C GLN A 63 -14.37 -7.11 -5.76
N HIS A 64 -14.21 -8.10 -4.87
CA HIS A 64 -15.24 -8.42 -3.87
C HIS A 64 -15.50 -7.25 -2.92
N LEU A 65 -14.44 -6.63 -2.41
CA LEU A 65 -14.56 -5.46 -1.52
C LEU A 65 -15.17 -4.26 -2.24
N SER A 66 -14.79 -4.02 -3.48
CA SER A 66 -15.36 -2.97 -4.33
C SER A 66 -16.86 -3.10 -4.45
N SER A 67 -17.35 -4.31 -4.73
CA SER A 67 -18.78 -4.61 -4.81
C SER A 67 -19.49 -4.39 -3.48
N LEU A 68 -18.88 -4.84 -2.38
CA LEU A 68 -19.44 -4.75 -1.02
C LEU A 68 -19.47 -3.29 -0.52
N LYS A 69 -18.39 -2.56 -0.72
CA LYS A 69 -18.20 -1.19 -0.20
C LYS A 69 -18.63 -0.11 -1.17
N ARG A 70 -18.92 -0.46 -2.43
CA ARG A 70 -19.24 0.48 -3.52
C ARG A 70 -18.14 1.52 -3.74
N VAL A 71 -16.90 1.09 -3.69
CA VAL A 71 -15.69 1.89 -3.90
C VAL A 71 -14.93 1.28 -5.07
N PRO A 72 -14.43 2.06 -6.04
CA PRO A 72 -13.62 1.55 -7.15
C PRO A 72 -12.40 0.74 -6.68
N VAL A 73 -12.01 -0.29 -7.44
CA VAL A 73 -10.89 -1.19 -7.11
C VAL A 73 -9.57 -0.43 -6.92
N ASP A 74 -9.34 0.58 -7.73
CA ASP A 74 -8.14 1.45 -7.69
C ASP A 74 -8.10 2.40 -6.47
N GLN A 75 -9.20 2.49 -5.73
CA GLN A 75 -9.29 3.25 -4.47
C GLN A 75 -9.22 2.36 -3.23
N ILE A 76 -8.86 1.08 -3.39
CA ILE A 76 -8.74 0.13 -2.30
C ILE A 76 -7.28 -0.25 -2.11
N LEU A 77 -6.75 0.04 -0.93
CA LEU A 77 -5.47 -0.47 -0.45
C LEU A 77 -5.72 -1.52 0.63
N LEU A 78 -5.08 -2.68 0.51
CA LEU A 78 -5.13 -3.75 1.51
C LEU A 78 -3.76 -3.91 2.15
N GLY A 79 -3.74 -4.13 3.45
CA GLY A 79 -2.53 -4.36 4.22
C GLY A 79 -2.74 -5.43 5.30
N ASN A 80 -1.66 -5.88 5.92
CA ASN A 80 -1.66 -6.83 7.04
C ASN A 80 -2.01 -6.09 8.34
N GLY A 81 -3.28 -5.74 8.48
CA GLY A 81 -3.80 -4.90 9.55
C GLY A 81 -3.64 -3.40 9.25
N SER A 82 -4.24 -2.58 10.14
CA SER A 82 -4.21 -1.12 10.02
C SER A 82 -2.81 -0.53 10.20
N ASP A 83 -1.97 -1.18 10.99
CA ASP A 83 -0.65 -0.65 11.32
C ASP A 83 0.27 -0.59 10.10
N GLU A 84 0.24 -1.60 9.22
CA GLU A 84 0.96 -1.56 7.96
C GLU A 84 0.47 -0.41 7.06
N VAL A 85 -0.84 -0.25 6.94
CA VAL A 85 -1.42 0.83 6.13
C VAL A 85 -1.06 2.20 6.68
N LEU A 86 -1.10 2.36 8.00
CA LEU A 86 -0.69 3.60 8.67
C LEU A 86 0.80 3.89 8.45
N ASP A 87 1.67 2.89 8.59
CA ASP A 87 3.12 3.05 8.36
C ASP A 87 3.40 3.46 6.90
N LEU A 88 2.70 2.86 5.94
CA LEU A 88 2.79 3.27 4.54
C LEU A 88 2.40 4.74 4.32
N LEU A 89 1.39 5.24 5.02
CA LEU A 89 1.01 6.65 4.95
C LEU A 89 2.11 7.56 5.51
N PHE A 90 2.71 7.22 6.66
CA PHE A 90 3.84 7.97 7.21
C PHE A 90 5.00 8.02 6.20
N ARG A 91 5.37 6.88 5.64
CA ARG A 91 6.48 6.77 4.66
C ARG A 91 6.20 7.48 3.35
N ALA A 92 4.95 7.53 2.91
CA ALA A 92 4.58 8.17 1.65
C ALA A 92 4.51 9.69 1.75
N PHE A 93 4.08 10.23 2.90
CA PHE A 93 3.68 11.63 3.01
C PHE A 93 4.50 12.45 4.00
N CYS A 94 5.24 11.82 4.93
CA CYS A 94 5.99 12.56 5.94
C CYS A 94 7.50 12.44 5.73
N GLU A 95 8.16 13.54 5.46
CA GLU A 95 9.63 13.57 5.36
C GLU A 95 10.25 13.53 6.77
N PRO A 96 11.11 12.55 7.09
CA PRO A 96 11.74 12.42 8.39
C PRO A 96 12.44 13.70 8.83
N LYS A 97 12.32 14.06 10.12
CA LYS A 97 12.92 15.27 10.74
C LYS A 97 12.39 16.61 10.22
N GLN A 98 11.47 16.62 9.28
CA GLN A 98 10.93 17.84 8.70
C GLN A 98 9.43 17.96 8.94
N ASP A 99 8.70 16.88 8.67
CA ASP A 99 7.25 16.88 8.80
C ASP A 99 6.79 16.46 10.20
N ASN A 100 5.51 16.61 10.44
CA ASN A 100 4.87 16.21 11.67
C ASN A 100 3.47 15.63 11.43
N VAL A 101 3.01 14.87 12.39
CA VAL A 101 1.62 14.41 12.48
C VAL A 101 0.95 15.03 13.69
N ILE A 102 -0.36 15.18 13.61
CA ILE A 102 -1.18 15.67 14.72
C ILE A 102 -2.02 14.50 15.24
N THR A 103 -1.96 14.27 16.54
CA THR A 103 -2.79 13.28 17.23
C THR A 103 -3.68 13.93 18.26
N LEU A 104 -4.84 13.33 18.51
CA LEU A 104 -5.86 13.83 19.44
C LEU A 104 -6.07 12.82 20.58
N PRO A 105 -5.26 12.87 21.65
CA PRO A 105 -5.42 11.95 22.78
C PRO A 105 -6.77 12.15 23.52
N PRO A 106 -7.37 11.06 24.06
CA PRO A 106 -6.89 9.69 24.00
C PRO A 106 -7.17 9.05 22.63
N THR A 107 -6.14 8.47 22.00
CA THR A 107 -6.22 7.85 20.68
C THR A 107 -5.41 6.56 20.60
N TYR A 108 -5.42 5.88 19.44
CA TYR A 108 -4.67 4.67 19.23
C TYR A 108 -3.15 4.90 19.33
N GLY A 109 -2.50 4.16 20.23
CA GLY A 109 -1.09 4.38 20.58
C GLY A 109 -0.10 4.20 19.43
N MET A 110 -0.46 3.43 18.39
CA MET A 110 0.43 3.18 17.25
C MET A 110 0.77 4.43 16.44
N TYR A 111 -0.05 5.47 16.47
CA TYR A 111 0.32 6.72 15.79
C TYR A 111 1.64 7.31 16.33
N GLY A 112 1.79 7.34 17.65
CA GLY A 112 3.02 7.79 18.29
C GLY A 112 4.21 6.88 18.03
N VAL A 113 3.99 5.55 18.06
CA VAL A 113 5.02 4.55 17.75
C VAL A 113 5.50 4.69 16.31
N LEU A 114 4.59 4.80 15.34
CA LEU A 114 4.92 4.94 13.94
C LEU A 114 5.61 6.28 13.63
N ALA A 115 5.18 7.36 14.27
CA ALA A 115 5.85 8.65 14.20
C ALA A 115 7.30 8.55 14.66
N ALA A 116 7.53 7.97 15.86
CA ALA A 116 8.87 7.77 16.39
C ALA A 116 9.74 6.86 15.51
N THR A 117 9.17 5.75 15.01
CA THR A 117 9.88 4.80 14.14
C THR A 117 10.32 5.44 12.82
N ASN A 118 9.50 6.34 12.28
CA ASN A 118 9.78 7.04 11.03
C ASN A 118 10.51 8.39 11.23
N ASP A 119 10.90 8.73 12.47
CA ASP A 119 11.55 10.01 12.82
C ASP A 119 10.70 11.24 12.43
N ILE A 120 9.39 11.13 12.68
CA ILE A 120 8.40 12.17 12.43
C ILE A 120 7.94 12.76 13.78
N ALA A 121 7.88 14.07 13.87
CA ALA A 121 7.40 14.73 15.08
C ALA A 121 5.89 14.44 15.29
N ASN A 122 5.52 13.96 16.48
CA ASN A 122 4.12 13.83 16.89
C ASN A 122 3.72 15.06 17.72
N ARG A 123 2.68 15.75 17.27
CA ARG A 123 2.07 16.89 17.97
C ARG A 123 0.72 16.47 18.54
N GLU A 124 0.61 16.47 19.83
CA GLU A 124 -0.65 16.18 20.53
C GLU A 124 -1.45 17.47 20.74
N VAL A 125 -2.76 17.42 20.48
CA VAL A 125 -3.68 18.55 20.62
C VAL A 125 -4.87 18.17 21.51
#